data_d554421c7fedfcc8b78ab227e82e6a55
#
_entry.id   d554421c7fedfcc8b78ab227e82e6a55
#
_cell.length_a   1.000
_cell.length_b   1.000
_cell.length_c   1.000
_cell.angle_alpha   90.00
_cell.angle_beta   90.00
_cell.angle_gamma   90.00
#
_symmetry.space_group_name_H-M   'P 1'
#
loop_
_entity.id
_entity.type
_entity.pdbx_description
1 polymer ?
#
loop_
_entity_poly.entity_id
_entity_poly.type
_entity_poly.pdbx_seq_one_letter_code
_entity_poly.pdbx_strand_id
1 'polypeptide(L)'
;MITTKLWLDTRSQNADLTNTLKLCLTQQGKATYITMGVRLLPEQWDKVKQKVIDHPNKKHLNSYIENRKIEIDNTIHDLAIQGKLKGLTVIQIKNAVLDVLDPKVDEANLFLPRFRAYMDSRKADRTQAIYKATIDHMVRYDCKIKTYGFKDITREWLRGFDKYLSKTSPSVNARNIHFRNIRAVFNAAIDDELTTFYPFRKFRLREEETRKRNLTREQMQSLLSLECKKHQRKYVDCFLLIFYLSGINGIDLLNATQEQVINGRLEYKRSKTGKLMSVKIEPEAFEIIEKYKGRERLLKWGERRKSYKSFMMKLNATMSELIPGCTSYYARHTIASLAAELDIPNETIAQILGHHDDAHKTTMIYINPEQTKADKACRRIFDYIKE
;
A
#
# COMPACT_ATOMS: atom_id res chain seq x y z
N MET A 1 -32.05 30.16 -31.04
CA MET A 1 -31.09 31.03 -30.34
C MET A 1 -31.20 30.72 -28.85
N ILE A 2 -30.08 30.60 -28.14
CA ILE A 2 -30.05 30.39 -26.67
C ILE A 2 -29.83 31.77 -26.06
N THR A 3 -30.62 32.12 -25.04
CA THR A 3 -30.49 33.39 -24.31
C THR A 3 -30.35 33.16 -22.84
N THR A 4 -29.59 34.00 -22.15
CA THR A 4 -29.34 33.95 -20.72
C THR A 4 -29.76 35.25 -20.04
N LYS A 5 -30.38 35.12 -18.84
CA LYS A 5 -30.80 36.27 -18.03
C LYS A 5 -30.70 35.95 -16.55
N LEU A 6 -30.10 36.85 -15.78
CA LEU A 6 -30.07 36.72 -14.32
C LEU A 6 -31.45 36.95 -13.71
N TRP A 7 -31.81 36.13 -12.76
CA TRP A 7 -33.10 36.14 -12.09
C TRP A 7 -33.02 35.78 -10.63
N LEU A 8 -33.51 36.58 -9.73
CA LEU A 8 -33.62 36.26 -8.33
C LEU A 8 -34.91 35.46 -8.12
N ASP A 9 -34.80 34.22 -7.61
CA ASP A 9 -35.96 33.32 -7.44
C ASP A 9 -36.73 33.65 -6.14
N THR A 10 -37.71 34.51 -6.26
CA THR A 10 -38.56 34.92 -5.14
C THR A 10 -39.72 33.96 -4.84
N ARG A 11 -39.84 32.85 -5.60
CA ARG A 11 -40.91 31.83 -5.39
C ARG A 11 -40.60 30.90 -4.22
N SER A 12 -39.34 30.76 -3.87
CA SER A 12 -38.88 29.99 -2.71
C SER A 12 -37.89 30.79 -1.91
N GLN A 13 -38.12 30.89 -0.60
CA GLN A 13 -37.27 31.61 0.33
C GLN A 13 -36.46 30.60 1.15
N ASN A 14 -35.19 30.86 1.40
CA ASN A 14 -34.34 30.07 2.27
C ASN A 14 -34.69 30.33 3.76
N ALA A 15 -34.20 29.49 4.66
CA ALA A 15 -34.44 29.65 6.10
C ALA A 15 -33.90 30.96 6.67
N ASP A 16 -32.94 31.62 6.02
CA ASP A 16 -32.36 32.91 6.36
C ASP A 16 -33.06 34.09 5.66
N LEU A 17 -34.27 33.89 5.17
CA LEU A 17 -35.09 34.86 4.45
C LEU A 17 -34.50 35.33 3.10
N THR A 18 -33.38 34.80 2.67
CA THR A 18 -32.76 35.12 1.36
C THR A 18 -33.36 34.33 0.22
N ASN A 19 -33.18 34.85 -0.98
CA ASN A 19 -33.58 34.21 -2.23
C ASN A 19 -32.33 33.86 -3.06
N THR A 20 -32.40 32.74 -3.79
CA THR A 20 -31.28 32.27 -4.59
C THR A 20 -31.24 32.97 -5.94
N LEU A 21 -30.07 33.57 -6.27
CA LEU A 21 -29.83 34.11 -7.62
C LEU A 21 -29.57 32.97 -8.60
N LYS A 22 -30.26 32.98 -9.73
CA LYS A 22 -30.18 31.99 -10.78
C LYS A 22 -29.93 32.65 -12.14
N LEU A 23 -29.30 31.95 -13.06
CA LEU A 23 -29.23 32.29 -14.47
C LEU A 23 -30.34 31.50 -15.20
N CYS A 24 -31.30 32.19 -15.76
CA CYS A 24 -32.32 31.62 -16.63
C CYS A 24 -31.75 31.41 -18.03
N LEU A 25 -31.78 30.17 -18.51
CA LEU A 25 -31.37 29.78 -19.86
C LEU A 25 -32.62 29.42 -20.64
N THR A 26 -32.82 30.09 -21.76
CA THR A 26 -34.02 29.95 -22.57
C THR A 26 -33.68 29.54 -24.00
N GLN A 27 -34.43 28.58 -24.53
CA GLN A 27 -34.34 28.10 -25.92
C GLN A 27 -35.74 27.74 -26.43
N GLN A 28 -36.14 28.25 -27.57
CA GLN A 28 -37.42 27.96 -28.22
C GLN A 28 -38.63 28.04 -27.24
N GLY A 29 -38.67 29.11 -26.43
CA GLY A 29 -39.74 29.32 -25.44
C GLY A 29 -39.69 28.45 -24.20
N LYS A 30 -38.76 27.49 -24.10
CA LYS A 30 -38.56 26.66 -22.90
C LYS A 30 -37.40 27.24 -22.06
N ALA A 31 -37.57 27.24 -20.74
CA ALA A 31 -36.58 27.79 -19.81
C ALA A 31 -36.08 26.76 -18.81
N THR A 32 -34.80 26.88 -18.41
CA THR A 32 -34.21 26.17 -17.29
C THR A 32 -33.32 27.10 -16.47
N TYR A 33 -32.87 26.69 -15.29
CA TYR A 33 -32.17 27.57 -14.38
C TYR A 33 -30.85 26.96 -13.92
N ILE A 34 -29.78 27.79 -13.88
CA ILE A 34 -28.47 27.46 -13.28
C ILE A 34 -28.32 28.32 -12.03
N THR A 35 -27.99 27.72 -10.91
CA THR A 35 -27.74 28.43 -9.65
C THR A 35 -26.40 29.18 -9.73
N MET A 36 -26.40 30.46 -9.33
CA MET A 36 -25.21 31.32 -9.34
C MET A 36 -24.39 31.25 -8.05
N GLY A 37 -24.80 30.48 -7.04
CA GLY A 37 -24.12 30.38 -5.75
C GLY A 37 -24.26 31.61 -4.85
N VAL A 38 -25.13 32.57 -5.21
CA VAL A 38 -25.36 33.81 -4.47
C VAL A 38 -26.79 33.83 -3.92
N ARG A 39 -26.93 34.24 -2.66
CA ARG A 39 -28.21 34.43 -1.98
C ARG A 39 -28.35 35.90 -1.59
N LEU A 40 -29.52 36.48 -1.82
CA LEU A 40 -29.78 37.92 -1.63
C LEU A 40 -31.18 38.10 -1.05
N LEU A 41 -31.37 39.17 -0.29
CA LEU A 41 -32.69 39.67 0.02
C LEU A 41 -33.32 40.34 -1.22
N PRO A 42 -34.66 40.35 -1.43
CA PRO A 42 -35.31 40.97 -2.57
C PRO A 42 -34.92 42.42 -2.83
N GLU A 43 -34.74 43.20 -1.75
CA GLU A 43 -34.34 44.62 -1.82
C GLU A 43 -32.89 44.82 -2.24
N GLN A 44 -32.04 43.81 -2.13
CA GLN A 44 -30.64 43.86 -2.49
C GLN A 44 -30.40 43.66 -4.00
N TRP A 45 -31.45 43.32 -4.77
CA TRP A 45 -31.34 42.98 -6.18
C TRP A 45 -32.13 43.93 -7.10
N ASP A 46 -31.44 44.61 -7.99
CA ASP A 46 -32.06 45.39 -9.09
C ASP A 46 -32.35 44.48 -10.30
N LYS A 47 -33.65 44.23 -10.54
CA LYS A 47 -34.13 43.35 -11.65
C LYS A 47 -33.87 43.97 -13.05
N VAL A 48 -33.82 45.28 -13.13
CA VAL A 48 -33.63 46.00 -14.42
C VAL A 48 -32.15 46.01 -14.77
N LYS A 49 -31.32 46.46 -13.84
CA LYS A 49 -29.87 46.54 -14.02
C LYS A 49 -29.18 45.19 -13.87
N GLN A 50 -29.87 44.16 -13.35
CA GLN A 50 -29.35 42.83 -13.01
C GLN A 50 -28.06 42.90 -12.15
N LYS A 51 -28.11 43.72 -11.11
CA LYS A 51 -26.99 44.01 -10.20
C LYS A 51 -27.44 44.00 -8.72
N VAL A 52 -26.48 43.69 -7.89
CA VAL A 52 -26.62 43.84 -6.42
C VAL A 52 -26.45 45.31 -6.07
N ILE A 53 -27.45 45.93 -5.41
CA ILE A 53 -27.50 47.40 -5.14
C ILE A 53 -27.25 47.71 -3.67
N ASP A 54 -27.83 46.92 -2.73
CA ASP A 54 -27.73 47.15 -1.32
C ASP A 54 -27.20 45.92 -0.56
N HIS A 55 -25.87 45.78 -0.55
CA HIS A 55 -25.17 44.74 0.16
C HIS A 55 -23.76 45.19 0.55
N PRO A 56 -23.27 44.88 1.77
CA PRO A 56 -21.91 45.27 2.23
C PRO A 56 -20.80 44.93 1.23
N ASN A 57 -20.91 43.78 0.59
CA ASN A 57 -19.92 43.28 -0.37
C ASN A 57 -20.37 43.43 -1.82
N LYS A 58 -21.23 44.44 -2.16
CA LYS A 58 -21.85 44.58 -3.49
C LYS A 58 -20.86 44.59 -4.64
N LYS A 59 -19.71 45.22 -4.50
CA LYS A 59 -18.68 45.27 -5.55
C LYS A 59 -18.16 43.88 -5.88
N HIS A 60 -17.81 43.13 -4.86
CA HIS A 60 -17.25 41.77 -5.00
C HIS A 60 -18.29 40.80 -5.56
N LEU A 61 -19.52 40.87 -5.07
CA LEU A 61 -20.64 40.04 -5.55
C LEU A 61 -20.97 40.31 -6.99
N ASN A 62 -21.03 41.56 -7.39
CA ASN A 62 -21.28 41.92 -8.80
C ASN A 62 -20.17 41.44 -9.72
N SER A 63 -18.91 41.59 -9.35
CA SER A 63 -17.78 41.06 -10.13
C SER A 63 -17.84 39.51 -10.22
N TYR A 64 -18.15 38.83 -9.13
CA TYR A 64 -18.30 37.39 -9.14
C TYR A 64 -19.45 36.92 -10.06
N ILE A 65 -20.63 37.55 -9.94
CA ILE A 65 -21.83 37.22 -10.74
C ILE A 65 -21.53 37.46 -12.25
N GLU A 66 -20.89 38.56 -12.57
CA GLU A 66 -20.55 38.92 -13.96
C GLU A 66 -19.55 37.92 -14.55
N ASN A 67 -18.46 37.61 -13.83
CA ASN A 67 -17.47 36.65 -14.29
C ASN A 67 -18.09 35.24 -14.48
N ARG A 68 -18.92 34.79 -13.55
CA ARG A 68 -19.59 33.49 -13.67
C ARG A 68 -20.58 33.44 -14.82
N LYS A 69 -21.29 34.55 -15.07
CA LYS A 69 -22.18 34.68 -16.24
C LYS A 69 -21.41 34.60 -17.55
N ILE A 70 -20.30 35.35 -17.67
CA ILE A 70 -19.43 35.33 -18.85
C ILE A 70 -18.88 33.91 -19.10
N GLU A 71 -18.44 33.25 -18.07
CA GLU A 71 -17.94 31.87 -18.15
C GLU A 71 -19.00 30.90 -18.70
N ILE A 72 -20.23 31.00 -18.23
CA ILE A 72 -21.37 30.20 -18.71
C ILE A 72 -21.68 30.54 -20.18
N ASP A 73 -21.74 31.84 -20.52
CA ASP A 73 -22.08 32.28 -21.86
C ASP A 73 -21.00 31.87 -22.88
N ASN A 74 -19.72 31.97 -22.53
CA ASN A 74 -18.60 31.48 -23.35
C ASN A 74 -18.66 29.97 -23.55
N THR A 75 -18.95 29.20 -22.48
CA THR A 75 -19.09 27.73 -22.58
C THR A 75 -20.25 27.33 -23.50
N ILE A 76 -21.39 28.04 -23.44
CA ILE A 76 -22.51 27.85 -24.38
C ILE A 76 -22.05 28.09 -25.81
N HIS A 77 -21.32 29.20 -26.03
CA HIS A 77 -20.82 29.59 -27.35
C HIS A 77 -19.84 28.53 -27.91
N ASP A 78 -18.88 28.13 -27.14
CA ASP A 78 -17.88 27.11 -27.52
C ASP A 78 -18.53 25.77 -27.87
N LEU A 79 -19.47 25.31 -27.04
CA LEU A 79 -20.22 24.07 -27.31
C LEU A 79 -21.10 24.21 -28.57
N ALA A 80 -21.65 25.39 -28.83
CA ALA A 80 -22.43 25.66 -30.04
C ALA A 80 -21.55 25.63 -31.32
N ILE A 81 -20.35 26.24 -31.27
CA ILE A 81 -19.36 26.20 -32.38
C ILE A 81 -18.94 24.75 -32.66
N GLN A 82 -18.71 23.93 -31.60
CA GLN A 82 -18.39 22.52 -31.73
C GLN A 82 -19.55 21.64 -32.22
N GLY A 83 -20.73 22.22 -32.44
CA GLY A 83 -21.93 21.50 -32.88
C GLY A 83 -22.56 20.58 -31.79
N LYS A 84 -22.03 20.59 -30.57
CA LYS A 84 -22.45 19.71 -29.47
C LYS A 84 -23.83 20.05 -28.89
N LEU A 85 -24.38 21.23 -29.21
CA LEU A 85 -25.71 21.66 -28.73
C LEU A 85 -26.84 21.39 -29.75
N LYS A 86 -26.52 20.91 -30.95
CA LYS A 86 -27.50 20.68 -32.01
C LYS A 86 -28.48 19.56 -31.62
N GLY A 87 -29.78 19.88 -31.66
CA GLY A 87 -30.85 18.92 -31.32
C GLY A 87 -31.09 18.67 -29.82
N LEU A 88 -30.33 19.34 -28.95
CA LEU A 88 -30.50 19.18 -27.48
C LEU A 88 -31.67 20.05 -26.98
N THR A 89 -32.37 19.54 -25.98
CA THR A 89 -33.35 20.31 -25.19
C THR A 89 -32.63 21.31 -24.27
N VAL A 90 -33.31 22.35 -23.81
CA VAL A 90 -32.75 23.35 -22.89
C VAL A 90 -32.19 22.74 -21.60
N ILE A 91 -32.76 21.64 -21.10
CA ILE A 91 -32.26 20.90 -19.92
C ILE A 91 -30.95 20.17 -20.26
N GLN A 92 -30.89 19.53 -21.41
CA GLN A 92 -29.66 18.85 -21.86
C GLN A 92 -28.54 19.86 -22.12
N ILE A 93 -28.84 21.04 -22.66
CA ILE A 93 -27.87 22.13 -22.81
C ILE A 93 -27.34 22.58 -21.45
N LYS A 94 -28.23 22.81 -20.47
CA LYS A 94 -27.82 23.12 -19.10
C LYS A 94 -26.83 22.07 -18.56
N ASN A 95 -27.16 20.80 -18.71
CA ASN A 95 -26.33 19.70 -18.21
C ASN A 95 -24.97 19.67 -18.93
N ALA A 96 -24.94 19.82 -20.26
CA ALA A 96 -23.72 19.88 -21.03
C ALA A 96 -22.80 21.06 -20.62
N VAL A 97 -23.40 22.22 -20.33
CA VAL A 97 -22.67 23.40 -19.83
C VAL A 97 -22.11 23.13 -18.42
N LEU A 98 -22.91 22.57 -17.52
CA LEU A 98 -22.46 22.24 -16.17
C LEU A 98 -21.41 21.13 -16.17
N ASP A 99 -21.49 20.15 -17.04
CA ASP A 99 -20.47 19.08 -17.17
C ASP A 99 -19.12 19.64 -17.63
N VAL A 100 -19.08 20.77 -18.33
CA VAL A 100 -17.85 21.47 -18.71
C VAL A 100 -17.34 22.38 -17.59
N LEU A 101 -18.24 23.17 -16.97
CA LEU A 101 -17.90 24.17 -15.95
C LEU A 101 -17.61 23.56 -14.58
N ASP A 102 -18.41 22.57 -14.21
CA ASP A 102 -18.32 21.84 -12.96
C ASP A 102 -18.35 20.32 -13.31
N PRO A 103 -17.28 19.81 -13.95
CA PRO A 103 -17.24 18.41 -14.36
C PRO A 103 -17.56 17.56 -13.15
N LYS A 104 -18.58 16.73 -13.26
CA LYS A 104 -18.88 15.73 -12.22
C LYS A 104 -17.59 14.95 -12.03
N VAL A 105 -16.99 15.10 -10.87
CA VAL A 105 -15.84 14.28 -10.51
C VAL A 105 -16.38 12.86 -10.50
N ASP A 106 -15.91 12.05 -11.43
CA ASP A 106 -16.20 10.63 -11.40
C ASP A 106 -15.62 10.09 -10.09
N GLU A 107 -16.49 9.86 -9.11
CA GLU A 107 -16.10 9.40 -7.78
C GLU A 107 -15.23 8.14 -7.85
N ALA A 108 -15.43 7.31 -8.89
CA ALA A 108 -14.62 6.13 -9.15
C ALA A 108 -13.17 6.49 -9.53
N ASN A 109 -12.93 7.69 -10.06
CA ASN A 109 -11.59 8.18 -10.45
C ASN A 109 -10.93 9.07 -9.39
N LEU A 110 -11.58 9.30 -8.25
CA LEU A 110 -10.92 9.90 -7.09
C LEU A 110 -9.78 9.04 -6.58
N PHE A 111 -8.78 9.69 -5.98
CA PHE A 111 -7.58 9.01 -5.48
C PHE A 111 -7.90 7.90 -4.46
N LEU A 112 -8.75 8.18 -3.46
CA LEU A 112 -9.02 7.23 -2.38
C LEU A 112 -9.85 6.01 -2.82
N PRO A 113 -10.92 6.12 -3.64
CA PRO A 113 -11.59 4.99 -4.27
C PRO A 113 -10.65 4.11 -5.08
N ARG A 114 -9.79 4.70 -5.91
CA ARG A 114 -8.77 3.96 -6.68
C ARG A 114 -7.75 3.28 -5.79
N PHE A 115 -7.33 3.92 -4.71
CA PHE A 115 -6.44 3.30 -3.73
C PHE A 115 -7.08 2.05 -3.08
N ARG A 116 -8.38 2.11 -2.76
CA ARG A 116 -9.13 0.96 -2.23
C ARG A 116 -9.25 -0.16 -3.26
N ALA A 117 -9.64 0.15 -4.49
CA ALA A 117 -9.71 -0.83 -5.57
C ALA A 117 -8.35 -1.53 -5.80
N TYR A 118 -7.25 -0.76 -5.78
CA TYR A 118 -5.91 -1.32 -5.85
C TYR A 118 -5.57 -2.23 -4.66
N MET A 119 -5.95 -1.85 -3.44
CA MET A 119 -5.81 -2.67 -2.25
C MET A 119 -6.56 -4.00 -2.39
N ASP A 120 -7.83 -3.95 -2.82
CA ASP A 120 -8.70 -5.11 -2.94
C ASP A 120 -8.21 -6.09 -4.03
N SER A 121 -7.49 -5.60 -5.04
CA SER A 121 -6.85 -6.44 -6.06
C SER A 121 -5.65 -7.26 -5.53
N ARG A 122 -5.16 -7.00 -4.33
CA ARG A 122 -4.03 -7.76 -3.73
C ARG A 122 -4.52 -9.07 -3.13
N LYS A 123 -3.85 -10.17 -3.48
CA LYS A 123 -4.26 -11.53 -3.05
C LYS A 123 -3.95 -11.83 -1.58
N ALA A 124 -2.93 -11.19 -1.00
CA ALA A 124 -2.46 -11.52 0.35
C ALA A 124 -3.09 -10.58 1.40
N ASP A 125 -3.82 -11.15 2.36
CA ASP A 125 -4.47 -10.43 3.47
C ASP A 125 -3.52 -9.46 4.20
N ARG A 126 -2.28 -9.90 4.43
CA ARG A 126 -1.26 -9.04 5.07
C ARG A 126 -0.91 -7.82 4.24
N THR A 127 -0.86 -7.97 2.92
CA THR A 127 -0.63 -6.84 2.00
C THR A 127 -1.81 -5.89 2.05
N GLN A 128 -3.05 -6.39 1.95
CA GLN A 128 -4.26 -5.57 2.09
C GLN A 128 -4.28 -4.81 3.42
N ALA A 129 -3.94 -5.48 4.54
CA ALA A 129 -3.88 -4.82 5.85
C ALA A 129 -2.88 -3.65 5.89
N ILE A 130 -1.73 -3.76 5.21
CA ILE A 130 -0.73 -2.69 5.11
C ILE A 130 -1.27 -1.52 4.27
N TYR A 131 -1.94 -1.79 3.16
CA TYR A 131 -2.61 -0.75 2.35
C TYR A 131 -3.74 -0.07 3.14
N LYS A 132 -4.55 -0.84 3.87
CA LYS A 132 -5.60 -0.31 4.76
C LYS A 132 -5.01 0.62 5.82
N ALA A 133 -3.94 0.23 6.48
CA ALA A 133 -3.24 1.08 7.44
C ALA A 133 -2.76 2.40 6.78
N THR A 134 -2.31 2.36 5.53
CA THR A 134 -1.93 3.56 4.78
C THR A 134 -3.13 4.48 4.55
N ILE A 135 -4.28 3.92 4.15
CA ILE A 135 -5.55 4.68 4.01
C ILE A 135 -5.91 5.36 5.33
N ASP A 136 -5.89 4.61 6.44
CA ASP A 136 -6.25 5.11 7.77
C ASP A 136 -5.35 6.27 8.20
N HIS A 137 -4.04 6.19 7.93
CA HIS A 137 -3.11 7.28 8.20
C HIS A 137 -3.37 8.49 7.31
N MET A 138 -3.62 8.31 6.01
CA MET A 138 -3.93 9.41 5.10
C MET A 138 -5.21 10.16 5.50
N VAL A 139 -6.28 9.43 5.85
CA VAL A 139 -7.56 10.01 6.26
C VAL A 139 -7.44 10.76 7.60
N ARG A 140 -6.61 10.26 8.54
CA ARG A 140 -6.35 10.96 9.81
C ARG A 140 -5.49 12.20 9.62
N TYR A 141 -4.58 12.18 8.66
CA TYR A 141 -3.75 13.33 8.33
C TYR A 141 -4.56 14.44 7.66
N ASP A 142 -5.37 14.07 6.68
CA ASP A 142 -6.15 15.01 5.88
C ASP A 142 -7.51 14.39 5.51
N CYS A 143 -8.56 14.82 6.19
CA CYS A 143 -9.91 14.30 5.96
C CYS A 143 -10.47 14.67 4.57
N LYS A 144 -9.95 15.75 3.94
CA LYS A 144 -10.35 16.18 2.59
C LYS A 144 -9.88 15.23 1.49
N ILE A 145 -8.96 14.31 1.78
CA ILE A 145 -8.48 13.29 0.83
C ILE A 145 -9.62 12.47 0.22
N LYS A 146 -10.77 12.43 0.86
CA LYS A 146 -11.98 11.75 0.35
C LYS A 146 -12.49 12.34 -0.96
N THR A 147 -12.19 13.62 -1.24
CA THR A 147 -12.61 14.35 -2.44
C THR A 147 -11.45 14.66 -3.39
N TYR A 148 -10.23 14.21 -3.06
CA TYR A 148 -9.05 14.49 -3.86
C TYR A 148 -8.98 13.62 -5.11
N GLY A 149 -8.64 14.24 -6.24
CA GLY A 149 -8.11 13.56 -7.40
C GLY A 149 -6.60 13.32 -7.28
N PHE A 150 -6.00 12.68 -8.27
CA PHE A 150 -4.55 12.40 -8.27
C PHE A 150 -3.69 13.68 -8.24
N LYS A 151 -4.14 14.77 -8.86
CA LYS A 151 -3.41 16.06 -8.92
C LYS A 151 -3.31 16.76 -7.56
N ASP A 152 -4.23 16.46 -6.65
CA ASP A 152 -4.28 17.08 -5.32
C ASP A 152 -3.25 16.48 -4.35
N ILE A 153 -2.78 15.26 -4.62
CA ILE A 153 -1.69 14.62 -3.86
C ILE A 153 -0.36 15.18 -4.33
N THR A 154 -0.08 16.42 -3.96
CA THR A 154 1.14 17.11 -4.38
C THR A 154 2.38 16.64 -3.60
N ARG A 155 3.55 17.09 -4.04
CA ARG A 155 4.80 16.84 -3.31
C ARG A 155 4.78 17.50 -1.92
N GLU A 156 4.17 18.68 -1.79
CA GLU A 156 3.96 19.36 -0.51
C GLU A 156 3.08 18.53 0.41
N TRP A 157 2.00 17.98 -0.13
CA TRP A 157 1.12 17.07 0.61
C TRP A 157 1.91 15.84 1.13
N LEU A 158 2.74 15.21 0.28
CA LEU A 158 3.58 14.07 0.68
C LEU A 158 4.58 14.44 1.80
N ARG A 159 5.19 15.63 1.75
CA ARG A 159 6.09 16.13 2.81
C ARG A 159 5.34 16.37 4.12
N GLY A 160 4.15 16.97 4.05
CA GLY A 160 3.28 17.15 5.21
C GLY A 160 2.87 15.82 5.82
N PHE A 161 2.54 14.83 5.00
CA PHE A 161 2.21 13.48 5.44
C PHE A 161 3.40 12.79 6.12
N ASP A 162 4.63 12.93 5.60
CA ASP A 162 5.82 12.41 6.28
C ASP A 162 6.02 13.06 7.65
N LYS A 163 5.88 14.39 7.75
CA LYS A 163 5.95 15.11 9.03
C LYS A 163 4.86 14.65 10.02
N TYR A 164 3.66 14.33 9.53
CA TYR A 164 2.60 13.73 10.34
C TYR A 164 2.99 12.33 10.81
N LEU A 165 3.44 11.46 9.92
CA LEU A 165 3.83 10.09 10.25
C LEU A 165 5.02 10.04 11.22
N SER A 166 5.96 10.98 11.13
CA SER A 166 7.15 11.00 12.00
C SER A 166 6.81 11.19 13.50
N LYS A 167 5.63 11.76 13.81
CA LYS A 167 5.16 11.89 15.19
C LYS A 167 4.76 10.55 15.82
N THR A 168 4.29 9.59 15.01
CA THR A 168 3.78 8.30 15.49
C THR A 168 4.72 7.14 15.15
N SER A 169 5.56 7.30 14.14
CA SER A 169 6.53 6.30 13.68
C SER A 169 7.89 6.95 13.42
N PRO A 170 8.83 6.92 14.38
CA PRO A 170 10.14 7.53 14.21
C PRO A 170 10.98 6.88 13.11
N SER A 171 10.83 5.59 12.85
CA SER A 171 11.60 4.89 11.82
C SER A 171 11.22 5.34 10.41
N VAL A 172 12.20 5.87 9.68
CA VAL A 172 12.06 6.26 8.26
C VAL A 172 11.64 5.07 7.40
N ASN A 173 12.23 3.90 7.65
CA ASN A 173 11.93 2.68 6.88
C ASN A 173 10.46 2.22 7.08
N ALA A 174 9.91 2.40 8.30
CA ALA A 174 8.50 2.09 8.55
C ALA A 174 7.58 3.08 7.82
N ARG A 175 7.93 4.38 7.81
CA ARG A 175 7.16 5.39 7.05
C ARG A 175 7.24 5.17 5.54
N ASN A 176 8.39 4.72 5.02
CA ASN A 176 8.58 4.41 3.61
C ASN A 176 7.61 3.37 3.07
N ILE A 177 7.07 2.49 3.92
CA ILE A 177 6.05 1.51 3.51
C ILE A 177 4.81 2.24 2.98
N HIS A 178 4.35 3.28 3.67
CA HIS A 178 3.17 4.05 3.25
C HIS A 178 3.41 4.78 1.92
N PHE A 179 4.59 5.36 1.73
CA PHE A 179 4.94 6.03 0.47
C PHE A 179 5.12 5.06 -0.70
N ARG A 180 5.64 3.85 -0.45
CA ARG A 180 5.68 2.77 -1.46
C ARG A 180 4.28 2.36 -1.90
N ASN A 181 3.34 2.28 -0.96
CA ASN A 181 1.93 1.98 -1.25
C ASN A 181 1.29 3.09 -2.10
N ILE A 182 1.46 4.36 -1.71
CA ILE A 182 0.95 5.51 -2.48
C ILE A 182 1.56 5.52 -3.89
N ARG A 183 2.86 5.31 -4.00
CA ARG A 183 3.57 5.24 -5.29
C ARG A 183 3.04 4.13 -6.19
N ALA A 184 2.76 2.95 -5.63
CA ALA A 184 2.22 1.82 -6.40
C ALA A 184 0.85 2.14 -6.99
N VAL A 185 -0.02 2.86 -6.25
CA VAL A 185 -1.32 3.30 -6.75
C VAL A 185 -1.18 4.37 -7.84
N PHE A 186 -0.22 5.31 -7.70
CA PHE A 186 0.08 6.27 -8.77
C PHE A 186 0.56 5.58 -10.05
N ASN A 187 1.48 4.62 -9.93
CA ASN A 187 1.98 3.89 -11.10
C ASN A 187 0.84 3.14 -11.79
N ALA A 188 -0.01 2.44 -11.05
CA ALA A 188 -1.17 1.76 -11.63
C ALA A 188 -2.14 2.73 -12.31
N ALA A 189 -2.38 3.91 -11.71
CA ALA A 189 -3.24 4.92 -12.32
C ALA A 189 -2.63 5.56 -13.59
N ILE A 190 -1.31 5.63 -13.67
CA ILE A 190 -0.59 6.07 -14.89
C ILE A 190 -0.67 4.99 -15.96
N ASP A 191 -0.47 3.73 -15.59
CA ASP A 191 -0.58 2.58 -16.50
C ASP A 191 -2.01 2.43 -17.05
N ASP A 192 -3.03 2.77 -16.25
CA ASP A 192 -4.45 2.82 -16.63
C ASP A 192 -4.85 4.13 -17.36
N GLU A 193 -3.90 5.02 -17.69
CA GLU A 193 -4.10 6.33 -18.34
C GLU A 193 -5.04 7.30 -17.60
N LEU A 194 -5.29 7.09 -16.31
CA LEU A 194 -6.17 7.94 -15.49
C LEU A 194 -5.51 9.27 -15.12
N THR A 195 -4.19 9.32 -15.09
CA THR A 195 -3.43 10.52 -14.77
C THR A 195 -2.03 10.48 -15.37
N THR A 196 -1.52 11.64 -15.75
CA THR A 196 -0.11 11.84 -16.11
C THR A 196 0.69 12.50 -14.97
N PHE A 197 0.00 12.90 -13.91
CA PHE A 197 0.60 13.58 -12.77
C PHE A 197 1.33 12.58 -11.86
N TYR A 198 2.61 12.88 -11.53
CA TYR A 198 3.46 12.02 -10.71
C TYR A 198 4.25 12.81 -9.65
N PRO A 199 3.78 12.87 -8.39
CA PRO A 199 4.40 13.70 -7.35
C PRO A 199 5.73 13.16 -6.85
N PHE A 200 6.08 11.90 -7.15
CA PHE A 200 7.30 11.24 -6.67
C PHE A 200 8.55 11.53 -7.50
N ARG A 201 8.47 12.25 -8.64
CA ARG A 201 9.62 12.51 -9.53
C ARG A 201 10.83 13.11 -8.80
N LYS A 202 10.58 14.04 -7.87
CA LYS A 202 11.59 14.71 -7.04
C LYS A 202 11.37 14.49 -5.54
N PHE A 203 10.57 13.49 -5.18
CA PHE A 203 10.30 13.12 -3.80
C PHE A 203 11.07 11.85 -3.48
N ARG A 204 12.06 11.96 -2.59
CA ARG A 204 12.84 10.82 -2.09
C ARG A 204 12.80 10.86 -0.57
N LEU A 205 12.46 9.74 0.03
CA LEU A 205 12.70 9.49 1.44
C LEU A 205 14.07 8.87 1.60
N ARG A 206 14.83 9.35 2.57
CA ARG A 206 16.11 8.73 2.95
C ARG A 206 15.80 7.34 3.51
N GLU A 207 16.65 6.38 3.20
CA GLU A 207 16.62 5.07 3.84
C GLU A 207 17.60 5.11 5.01
N GLU A 208 17.18 4.51 6.13
CA GLU A 208 18.06 4.33 7.29
C GLU A 208 18.65 2.93 7.24
N GLU A 209 19.96 2.84 7.46
CA GLU A 209 20.58 1.54 7.67
C GLU A 209 20.01 0.90 8.93
N THR A 210 19.61 -0.35 8.79
CA THR A 210 19.11 -1.13 9.92
C THR A 210 20.26 -1.89 10.56
N ARG A 211 20.28 -1.97 11.90
CA ARG A 211 21.24 -2.83 12.61
C ARG A 211 21.16 -4.25 12.07
N LYS A 212 22.32 -4.89 11.91
CA LYS A 212 22.41 -6.30 11.55
C LYS A 212 21.62 -7.13 12.55
N ARG A 213 20.77 -8.02 12.06
CA ARG A 213 19.87 -8.88 12.84
C ARG A 213 20.36 -10.31 12.79
N ASN A 214 21.61 -10.53 13.13
CA ASN A 214 22.26 -11.83 13.15
C ASN A 214 22.86 -12.12 14.54
N LEU A 215 23.06 -13.37 14.83
CA LEU A 215 23.86 -13.82 15.96
C LEU A 215 25.31 -14.01 15.51
N THR A 216 26.25 -13.79 16.43
CA THR A 216 27.64 -14.13 16.20
C THR A 216 27.85 -15.64 16.35
N ARG A 217 29.04 -16.14 15.96
CA ARG A 217 29.44 -17.54 16.16
C ARG A 217 29.33 -17.94 17.64
N GLU A 218 29.88 -17.14 18.55
CA GLU A 218 29.87 -17.38 20.00
C GLU A 218 28.44 -17.39 20.55
N GLN A 219 27.57 -16.52 20.07
CA GLN A 219 26.17 -16.52 20.46
C GLN A 219 25.44 -17.78 19.98
N MET A 220 25.76 -18.27 18.78
CA MET A 220 25.22 -19.54 18.30
C MET A 220 25.73 -20.72 19.10
N GLN A 221 27.02 -20.77 19.44
CA GLN A 221 27.62 -21.80 20.31
C GLN A 221 26.95 -21.79 21.68
N SER A 222 26.79 -20.62 22.28
CA SER A 222 26.09 -20.49 23.57
C SER A 222 24.65 -20.98 23.50
N LEU A 223 23.97 -20.81 22.36
CA LEU A 223 22.60 -21.26 22.16
C LEU A 223 22.50 -22.78 22.02
N LEU A 224 23.53 -23.43 21.45
CA LEU A 224 23.58 -24.88 21.31
C LEU A 224 23.70 -25.56 22.68
N SER A 225 24.52 -25.03 23.58
CA SER A 225 24.76 -25.52 24.92
C SER A 225 23.81 -24.95 25.98
N LEU A 226 22.84 -24.14 25.60
CA LEU A 226 21.99 -23.39 26.52
C LEU A 226 21.12 -24.31 27.38
N GLU A 227 21.30 -24.24 28.68
CA GLU A 227 20.33 -24.73 29.62
C GLU A 227 19.20 -23.75 29.81
N CYS A 228 18.00 -24.11 29.43
CA CYS A 228 16.84 -23.26 29.53
C CYS A 228 15.65 -23.98 30.17
N LYS A 229 14.65 -23.23 30.62
CA LYS A 229 13.44 -23.79 31.21
C LYS A 229 12.74 -24.75 30.25
N LYS A 230 12.18 -25.84 30.76
CA LYS A 230 11.52 -26.89 29.95
C LYS A 230 10.51 -26.37 28.94
N HIS A 231 9.77 -25.30 29.29
CA HIS A 231 8.79 -24.69 28.38
C HIS A 231 9.42 -23.83 27.28
N GLN A 232 10.64 -23.35 27.47
CA GLN A 232 11.40 -22.54 26.49
C GLN A 232 12.10 -23.43 25.46
N ARG A 233 12.53 -24.62 25.84
CA ARG A 233 13.36 -25.51 25.00
C ARG A 233 12.79 -25.74 23.61
N LYS A 234 11.48 -25.98 23.49
CA LYS A 234 10.83 -26.15 22.18
C LYS A 234 10.96 -24.96 21.24
N TYR A 235 11.07 -23.74 21.77
CA TYR A 235 11.22 -22.53 20.96
C TYR A 235 12.69 -22.34 20.56
N VAL A 236 13.64 -22.67 21.41
CA VAL A 236 15.06 -22.72 21.09
C VAL A 236 15.31 -23.78 20.01
N ASP A 237 14.79 -24.99 20.18
CA ASP A 237 14.90 -26.05 19.18
C ASP A 237 14.25 -25.64 17.83
N CYS A 238 13.13 -24.93 17.85
CA CYS A 238 12.52 -24.43 16.64
C CYS A 238 13.37 -23.33 15.97
N PHE A 239 14.01 -22.45 16.73
CA PHE A 239 14.93 -21.46 16.19
C PHE A 239 16.15 -22.14 15.54
N LEU A 240 16.75 -23.13 16.22
CA LEU A 240 17.86 -23.93 15.68
C LEU A 240 17.43 -24.72 14.44
N LEU A 241 16.22 -25.27 14.41
CA LEU A 241 15.71 -25.95 13.23
C LEU A 241 15.53 -25.00 12.04
N ILE A 242 15.04 -23.75 12.27
CA ILE A 242 14.98 -22.73 11.23
C ILE A 242 16.39 -22.45 10.69
N PHE A 243 17.39 -22.38 11.55
CA PHE A 243 18.79 -22.21 11.14
C PHE A 243 19.29 -23.42 10.34
N TYR A 244 19.18 -24.65 10.84
CA TYR A 244 19.63 -25.85 10.13
C TYR A 244 18.87 -26.16 8.84
N LEU A 245 17.65 -25.66 8.68
CA LEU A 245 16.90 -25.72 7.43
C LEU A 245 17.11 -24.46 6.56
N SER A 246 18.34 -23.94 6.52
CA SER A 246 18.76 -22.85 5.62
C SER A 246 17.92 -21.56 5.77
N GLY A 247 17.46 -21.27 6.97
CA GLY A 247 16.67 -20.08 7.27
C GLY A 247 15.25 -20.14 6.68
N ILE A 248 14.63 -21.30 6.70
CA ILE A 248 13.24 -21.51 6.28
C ILE A 248 12.30 -20.52 6.98
N ASN A 249 11.29 -19.99 6.29
CA ASN A 249 10.29 -19.16 6.95
C ASN A 249 9.44 -20.00 7.91
N GLY A 250 9.11 -19.42 9.07
CA GLY A 250 8.32 -20.13 10.08
C GLY A 250 6.96 -20.62 9.56
N ILE A 251 6.34 -19.93 8.60
CA ILE A 251 5.09 -20.40 7.98
C ILE A 251 5.32 -21.62 7.11
N ASP A 252 6.42 -21.65 6.35
CA ASP A 252 6.76 -22.78 5.49
C ASP A 252 7.14 -24.00 6.34
N LEU A 253 7.91 -23.78 7.42
CA LEU A 253 8.28 -24.83 8.38
C LEU A 253 7.07 -25.46 9.08
N LEU A 254 6.15 -24.64 9.61
CA LEU A 254 4.99 -25.15 10.34
C LEU A 254 3.91 -25.74 9.43
N ASN A 255 3.93 -25.40 8.14
CA ASN A 255 3.07 -26.02 7.14
C ASN A 255 3.68 -27.24 6.44
N ALA A 256 4.98 -27.49 6.62
CA ALA A 256 5.65 -28.65 6.05
C ALA A 256 4.98 -29.96 6.46
N THR A 257 4.91 -30.92 5.54
CA THR A 257 4.37 -32.27 5.75
C THR A 257 5.49 -33.30 5.69
N GLN A 258 5.21 -34.51 6.18
CA GLN A 258 6.17 -35.64 6.13
C GLN A 258 6.43 -36.08 4.67
N GLU A 259 5.41 -36.00 3.82
CA GLU A 259 5.50 -36.34 2.40
C GLU A 259 6.48 -35.44 1.62
N GLN A 260 6.76 -34.25 2.15
CA GLN A 260 7.73 -33.32 1.58
C GLN A 260 9.17 -33.68 1.90
N VAL A 261 9.39 -34.69 2.73
CA VAL A 261 10.73 -35.23 3.01
C VAL A 261 11.04 -36.36 2.03
N ILE A 262 11.84 -36.06 1.02
CA ILE A 262 12.18 -36.97 -0.08
C ILE A 262 13.70 -37.12 -0.10
N ASN A 263 14.18 -38.35 -0.02
CA ASN A 263 15.62 -38.67 -0.09
C ASN A 263 16.49 -37.89 0.91
N GLY A 264 16.03 -37.69 2.13
CA GLY A 264 16.73 -36.89 3.16
C GLY A 264 16.73 -35.38 2.91
N ARG A 265 15.83 -34.88 2.07
CA ARG A 265 15.67 -33.47 1.77
C ARG A 265 14.24 -32.99 2.05
N LEU A 266 14.11 -31.77 2.55
CA LEU A 266 12.81 -31.12 2.66
C LEU A 266 12.54 -30.34 1.37
N GLU A 267 11.57 -30.81 0.58
CA GLU A 267 11.15 -30.21 -0.67
C GLU A 267 9.81 -29.49 -0.52
N TYR A 268 9.79 -28.18 -0.69
CA TYR A 268 8.59 -27.39 -0.47
C TYR A 268 8.50 -26.20 -1.41
N LYS A 269 7.27 -25.76 -1.66
CA LYS A 269 7.00 -24.52 -2.38
C LYS A 269 6.90 -23.36 -1.41
N ARG A 270 7.79 -22.38 -1.52
CA ARG A 270 7.84 -21.23 -0.63
C ARG A 270 6.57 -20.40 -0.72
N SER A 271 5.85 -20.23 0.37
CA SER A 271 4.54 -19.54 0.42
C SER A 271 4.59 -18.10 -0.10
N LYS A 272 5.70 -17.39 0.13
CA LYS A 272 5.82 -15.97 -0.25
C LYS A 272 6.08 -15.76 -1.75
N THR A 273 6.84 -16.63 -2.39
CA THR A 273 7.36 -16.41 -3.75
C THR A 273 6.97 -17.49 -4.75
N GLY A 274 6.41 -18.58 -4.28
CA GLY A 274 6.09 -19.76 -5.10
C GLY A 274 7.32 -20.55 -5.58
N LYS A 275 8.55 -20.17 -5.17
CA LYS A 275 9.78 -20.85 -5.55
C LYS A 275 9.84 -22.24 -4.92
N LEU A 276 10.23 -23.24 -5.69
CA LEU A 276 10.55 -24.58 -5.18
C LEU A 276 11.88 -24.50 -4.42
N MET A 277 11.89 -25.06 -3.23
CA MET A 277 13.05 -25.18 -2.36
C MET A 277 13.31 -26.64 -2.07
N SER A 278 14.58 -27.04 -2.07
CA SER A 278 15.03 -28.37 -1.66
C SER A 278 16.20 -28.19 -0.71
N VAL A 279 16.00 -28.49 0.56
CA VAL A 279 16.97 -28.29 1.62
C VAL A 279 17.36 -29.64 2.18
N LYS A 280 18.66 -29.94 2.22
CA LYS A 280 19.17 -31.16 2.83
C LYS A 280 18.92 -31.16 4.32
N ILE A 281 18.38 -32.24 4.85
CA ILE A 281 18.17 -32.41 6.29
C ILE A 281 19.46 -33.00 6.86
N GLU A 282 20.25 -32.13 7.46
CA GLU A 282 21.47 -32.53 8.16
C GLU A 282 21.14 -33.21 9.50
N PRO A 283 22.07 -33.99 10.11
CA PRO A 283 21.80 -34.75 11.33
C PRO A 283 21.19 -33.92 12.47
N GLU A 284 21.66 -32.67 12.64
CA GLU A 284 21.17 -31.75 13.68
C GLU A 284 19.70 -31.38 13.48
N ALA A 285 19.32 -31.15 12.22
CA ALA A 285 17.92 -30.89 11.86
C ALA A 285 17.06 -32.15 12.08
N PHE A 286 17.58 -33.28 11.66
CA PHE A 286 16.89 -34.58 11.80
C PHE A 286 16.55 -34.91 13.27
N GLU A 287 17.49 -34.75 14.18
CA GLU A 287 17.27 -34.96 15.62
C GLU A 287 16.12 -34.11 16.16
N ILE A 288 16.06 -32.82 15.76
CA ILE A 288 14.99 -31.92 16.20
C ILE A 288 13.66 -32.33 15.56
N ILE A 289 13.66 -32.70 14.28
CA ILE A 289 12.45 -33.16 13.58
C ILE A 289 11.88 -34.40 14.27
N GLU A 290 12.68 -35.41 14.52
CA GLU A 290 12.21 -36.65 15.19
C GLU A 290 11.69 -36.39 16.61
N LYS A 291 12.37 -35.52 17.38
CA LYS A 291 11.92 -35.11 18.72
C LYS A 291 10.54 -34.46 18.74
N TYR A 292 10.20 -33.75 17.68
CA TYR A 292 8.95 -32.99 17.58
C TYR A 292 8.05 -33.43 16.41
N LYS A 293 8.22 -34.64 15.95
CA LYS A 293 7.48 -35.24 14.82
C LYS A 293 5.98 -35.12 15.01
N GLY A 294 5.31 -34.70 13.97
CA GLY A 294 3.86 -34.60 13.88
C GLY A 294 3.23 -35.88 13.29
N ARG A 295 1.91 -35.91 13.20
CA ARG A 295 1.16 -37.01 12.57
C ARG A 295 0.97 -36.75 11.07
N GLU A 296 0.40 -35.60 10.72
CA GLU A 296 0.14 -35.15 9.34
C GLU A 296 1.20 -34.14 8.90
N ARG A 297 1.59 -33.23 9.80
CA ARG A 297 2.65 -32.24 9.55
C ARG A 297 4.01 -32.81 9.91
N LEU A 298 5.07 -32.23 9.35
CA LEU A 298 6.43 -32.57 9.72
C LEU A 298 6.65 -32.40 11.23
N LEU A 299 6.06 -31.37 11.80
CA LEU A 299 6.19 -31.04 13.23
C LEU A 299 4.81 -30.92 13.89
N LYS A 300 4.66 -31.49 15.07
CA LYS A 300 3.44 -31.38 15.91
C LYS A 300 3.01 -29.95 16.21
N TRP A 301 3.90 -28.98 16.10
CA TRP A 301 3.59 -27.55 16.29
C TRP A 301 2.72 -26.98 15.17
N GLY A 302 2.79 -27.55 13.95
CA GLY A 302 2.01 -27.15 12.78
C GLY A 302 0.59 -27.72 12.74
N GLU A 303 0.27 -28.73 13.55
CA GLU A 303 -1.03 -29.44 13.49
C GLU A 303 -2.19 -28.61 14.05
N ARG A 304 -1.93 -27.69 14.98
CA ARG A 304 -2.95 -26.82 15.57
C ARG A 304 -3.17 -25.56 14.73
N ARG A 305 -4.13 -25.59 13.80
CA ARG A 305 -4.41 -24.50 12.84
C ARG A 305 -4.56 -23.10 13.44
N LYS A 306 -5.08 -22.96 14.68
CA LYS A 306 -5.22 -21.65 15.34
C LYS A 306 -3.91 -21.14 15.96
N SER A 307 -2.83 -21.92 15.90
CA SER A 307 -1.62 -21.69 16.72
C SER A 307 -0.43 -21.09 15.98
N TYR A 308 -0.42 -20.99 14.63
CA TYR A 308 0.75 -20.51 13.90
C TYR A 308 1.23 -19.13 14.40
N LYS A 309 0.37 -18.12 14.36
CA LYS A 309 0.74 -16.75 14.80
C LYS A 309 1.11 -16.76 16.28
N SER A 310 0.35 -17.46 17.10
CA SER A 310 0.58 -17.59 18.53
C SER A 310 1.89 -18.30 18.83
N PHE A 311 2.21 -19.39 18.12
CA PHE A 311 3.48 -20.11 18.28
C PHE A 311 4.67 -19.22 17.94
N MET A 312 4.63 -18.55 16.79
CA MET A 312 5.71 -17.64 16.35
C MET A 312 5.86 -16.42 17.26
N MET A 313 4.77 -15.88 17.81
CA MET A 313 4.85 -14.82 18.82
C MET A 313 5.57 -15.31 20.08
N LYS A 314 5.23 -16.48 20.58
CA LYS A 314 5.87 -17.07 21.76
C LYS A 314 7.33 -17.43 21.49
N LEU A 315 7.66 -17.94 20.29
CA LEU A 315 9.04 -18.17 19.87
C LEU A 315 9.82 -16.86 19.91
N ASN A 316 9.32 -15.81 19.28
CA ASN A 316 10.01 -14.51 19.23
C ASN A 316 10.16 -13.90 20.64
N ALA A 317 9.13 -14.00 21.49
CA ALA A 317 9.20 -13.54 22.87
C ALA A 317 10.26 -14.32 23.68
N THR A 318 10.27 -15.65 23.56
CA THR A 318 11.27 -16.50 24.24
C THR A 318 12.69 -16.19 23.74
N MET A 319 12.89 -16.09 22.44
CA MET A 319 14.21 -15.76 21.89
C MET A 319 14.69 -14.37 22.32
N SER A 320 13.78 -13.38 22.39
CA SER A 320 14.11 -12.04 22.85
C SER A 320 14.37 -11.95 24.35
N GLU A 321 13.78 -12.84 25.16
CA GLU A 321 14.09 -13.00 26.60
C GLU A 321 15.50 -13.57 26.79
N LEU A 322 15.89 -14.57 25.99
CA LEU A 322 17.19 -15.22 26.06
C LEU A 322 18.32 -14.39 25.46
N ILE A 323 18.04 -13.74 24.34
CA ILE A 323 18.97 -12.88 23.60
C ILE A 323 18.21 -11.60 23.22
N PRO A 324 18.51 -10.45 23.83
CA PRO A 324 17.75 -9.21 23.64
C PRO A 324 17.56 -8.83 22.16
N GLY A 325 16.28 -8.68 21.75
CA GLY A 325 15.90 -8.32 20.39
C GLY A 325 15.93 -9.46 19.37
N CYS A 326 16.34 -10.66 19.75
CA CYS A 326 16.38 -11.82 18.86
C CYS A 326 14.96 -12.29 18.50
N THR A 327 14.77 -12.58 17.23
CA THR A 327 13.53 -13.16 16.68
C THR A 327 13.87 -14.34 15.76
N SER A 328 12.89 -15.12 15.38
CA SER A 328 13.05 -16.23 14.41
C SER A 328 13.76 -15.81 13.11
N TYR A 329 13.66 -14.54 12.74
CA TYR A 329 14.28 -14.01 11.52
C TYR A 329 15.82 -13.89 11.65
N TYR A 330 16.33 -13.78 12.87
CA TYR A 330 17.78 -13.81 13.13
C TYR A 330 18.43 -15.11 12.63
N ALA A 331 17.78 -16.26 12.77
CA ALA A 331 18.32 -17.53 12.28
C ALA A 331 18.71 -17.45 10.78
N ARG A 332 17.86 -16.83 9.97
CA ARG A 332 18.09 -16.65 8.54
C ARG A 332 19.22 -15.63 8.25
N HIS A 333 19.28 -14.54 8.99
CA HIS A 333 20.35 -13.56 8.83
C HIS A 333 21.70 -14.09 9.32
N THR A 334 21.69 -14.93 10.38
CA THR A 334 22.86 -15.58 10.90
C THR A 334 23.53 -16.47 9.86
N ILE A 335 22.75 -17.26 9.11
CA ILE A 335 23.30 -18.05 8.00
C ILE A 335 24.02 -17.16 6.99
N ALA A 336 23.41 -16.05 6.57
CA ALA A 336 24.01 -15.14 5.62
C ALA A 336 25.31 -14.51 6.15
N SER A 337 25.33 -14.14 7.45
CA SER A 337 26.52 -13.53 8.06
C SER A 337 27.65 -14.53 8.23
N LEU A 338 27.36 -15.73 8.78
CA LEU A 338 28.38 -16.77 8.94
C LEU A 338 28.89 -17.30 7.58
N ALA A 339 28.03 -17.37 6.58
CA ALA A 339 28.45 -17.70 5.23
C ALA A 339 29.43 -16.67 4.66
N ALA A 340 29.16 -15.37 4.89
CA ALA A 340 30.09 -14.31 4.49
C ALA A 340 31.41 -14.36 5.25
N GLU A 341 31.39 -14.68 6.55
CA GLU A 341 32.60 -14.88 7.37
C GLU A 341 33.45 -16.07 6.88
N LEU A 342 32.83 -17.07 6.28
CA LEU A 342 33.49 -18.22 5.68
C LEU A 342 33.86 -18.04 4.20
N ASP A 343 33.78 -16.81 3.68
CA ASP A 343 34.05 -16.46 2.28
C ASP A 343 33.23 -17.29 1.28
N ILE A 344 31.98 -17.65 1.64
CA ILE A 344 31.07 -18.32 0.73
C ILE A 344 30.56 -17.30 -0.30
N PRO A 345 30.63 -17.60 -1.62
CA PRO A 345 30.19 -16.68 -2.66
C PRO A 345 28.74 -16.19 -2.48
N ASN A 346 28.49 -14.91 -2.75
CA ASN A 346 27.17 -14.30 -2.61
C ASN A 346 26.06 -15.04 -3.40
N GLU A 347 26.39 -15.57 -4.55
CA GLU A 347 25.48 -16.39 -5.38
C GLU A 347 25.04 -17.67 -4.62
N THR A 348 25.99 -18.34 -3.97
CA THR A 348 25.67 -19.51 -3.15
C THR A 348 24.86 -19.13 -1.91
N ILE A 349 25.14 -18.00 -1.27
CA ILE A 349 24.34 -17.46 -0.17
C ILE A 349 22.92 -17.15 -0.63
N ALA A 350 22.77 -16.50 -1.79
CA ALA A 350 21.46 -16.20 -2.39
C ALA A 350 20.67 -17.48 -2.68
N GLN A 351 21.35 -18.51 -3.16
CA GLN A 351 20.76 -19.84 -3.40
C GLN A 351 20.30 -20.51 -2.12
N ILE A 352 21.15 -20.59 -1.10
CA ILE A 352 20.81 -21.11 0.24
C ILE A 352 19.55 -20.42 0.77
N LEU A 353 19.50 -19.09 0.65
CA LEU A 353 18.37 -18.30 1.13
C LEU A 353 17.15 -18.31 0.19
N GLY A 354 17.26 -18.90 -1.00
CA GLY A 354 16.20 -18.92 -2.01
C GLY A 354 15.85 -17.53 -2.54
N HIS A 355 16.82 -16.60 -2.64
CA HIS A 355 16.61 -15.34 -3.32
C HIS A 355 16.51 -15.57 -4.84
N HIS A 356 15.74 -14.72 -5.53
CA HIS A 356 15.70 -14.72 -7.00
C HIS A 356 16.98 -14.09 -7.53
N ASP A 357 17.66 -14.80 -8.42
CA ASP A 357 18.61 -14.22 -9.34
C ASP A 357 17.98 -14.22 -10.73
N ASP A 358 17.53 -13.03 -11.18
CA ASP A 358 16.87 -12.90 -12.48
C ASP A 358 17.85 -13.09 -13.67
N ALA A 359 19.16 -13.06 -13.39
CA ALA A 359 20.20 -13.15 -14.42
C ALA A 359 20.42 -14.58 -15.00
N HIS A 360 19.99 -15.64 -14.29
CA HIS A 360 20.31 -17.02 -14.68
C HIS A 360 19.11 -17.96 -14.82
N LYS A 361 17.92 -17.44 -15.12
CA LYS A 361 16.67 -18.22 -15.20
C LYS A 361 16.71 -19.43 -16.14
N THR A 362 17.48 -19.37 -17.20
CA THR A 362 17.45 -20.40 -18.28
C THR A 362 18.42 -21.55 -18.04
N THR A 363 19.51 -21.32 -17.31
CA THR A 363 20.56 -22.32 -17.08
C THR A 363 20.26 -23.24 -15.89
N MET A 364 19.41 -22.81 -14.96
CA MET A 364 19.08 -23.56 -13.74
C MET A 364 18.20 -24.80 -13.96
N ILE A 365 17.61 -24.97 -15.15
CA ILE A 365 16.73 -26.11 -15.47
C ILE A 365 17.51 -27.41 -15.69
N TYR A 366 18.81 -27.30 -16.02
CA TYR A 366 19.59 -28.44 -16.50
C TYR A 366 20.68 -28.98 -15.57
N ILE A 367 20.98 -28.32 -14.44
CA ILE A 367 22.15 -28.71 -13.65
C ILE A 367 21.86 -28.71 -12.15
N ASN A 368 21.88 -29.89 -11.54
CA ASN A 368 21.85 -30.15 -10.07
C ASN A 368 23.20 -29.92 -9.33
N PRO A 369 24.34 -29.49 -9.92
CA PRO A 369 25.60 -29.21 -9.22
C PRO A 369 25.52 -28.01 -8.24
N GLU A 370 24.62 -27.05 -8.46
CA GLU A 370 24.47 -25.88 -7.58
C GLU A 370 23.92 -26.25 -6.21
N GLN A 371 23.03 -27.25 -6.17
CA GLN A 371 22.44 -27.74 -4.91
C GLN A 371 23.52 -28.41 -4.04
N THR A 372 24.47 -29.12 -4.64
CA THR A 372 25.62 -29.70 -3.96
C THR A 372 26.54 -28.63 -3.37
N LYS A 373 26.72 -27.48 -4.07
CA LYS A 373 27.50 -26.33 -3.54
C LYS A 373 26.81 -25.71 -2.33
N ALA A 374 25.50 -25.50 -2.40
CA ALA A 374 24.71 -24.97 -1.30
C ALA A 374 24.74 -25.91 -0.08
N ASP A 375 24.59 -27.22 -0.28
CA ASP A 375 24.66 -28.22 0.78
C ASP A 375 26.02 -28.25 1.46
N LYS A 376 27.12 -28.24 0.67
CA LYS A 376 28.49 -28.16 1.20
C LYS A 376 28.72 -26.86 1.98
N ALA A 377 28.20 -25.75 1.49
CA ALA A 377 28.29 -24.46 2.18
C ALA A 377 27.50 -24.47 3.49
N CYS A 378 26.29 -25.02 3.53
CA CYS A 378 25.51 -25.20 4.76
C CYS A 378 26.27 -26.06 5.76
N ARG A 379 26.85 -27.20 5.32
CA ARG A 379 27.64 -28.06 6.20
C ARG A 379 28.83 -27.32 6.82
N ARG A 380 29.59 -26.58 6.03
CA ARG A 380 30.70 -25.72 6.57
C ARG A 380 30.22 -24.74 7.62
N ILE A 381 29.07 -24.09 7.42
CA ILE A 381 28.49 -23.16 8.40
C ILE A 381 28.11 -23.89 9.70
N PHE A 382 27.53 -25.08 9.57
CA PHE A 382 27.10 -25.86 10.76
C PHE A 382 28.26 -26.46 11.53
N ASP A 383 29.35 -26.84 10.84
CA ASP A 383 30.58 -27.28 11.48
C ASP A 383 31.27 -26.08 12.18
N TYR A 384 31.37 -24.94 11.54
CA TYR A 384 31.99 -23.72 12.07
C TYR A 384 31.41 -23.26 13.40
N ILE A 385 30.10 -23.42 13.64
CA ILE A 385 29.50 -23.09 14.94
C ILE A 385 29.73 -24.16 16.01
N LYS A 386 30.29 -25.36 15.67
CA LYS A 386 30.59 -26.41 16.62
C LYS A 386 32.07 -26.40 17.04
N GLU A 387 32.94 -25.91 16.20
CA GLU A 387 34.37 -25.68 16.50
C GLU A 387 34.53 -24.54 17.52
#